data_e90d100ca849341cc5d0e458bcaac788
#
_entry.id   e90d100ca849341cc5d0e458bcaac788
#
_cell.length_a   1.000
_cell.length_b   1.000
_cell.length_c   1.000
_cell.angle_alpha   90.00
_cell.angle_beta   90.00
_cell.angle_gamma   90.00
#
_symmetry.space_group_name_H-M   'P 1'
#
loop_
_entity.id
_entity.type
_entity.pdbx_description
1 polymer ?
#
loop_
_entity_poly.entity_id
_entity_poly.type
_entity_poly.pdbx_seq_one_letter_code
_entity_poly.pdbx_strand_id
1 'polypeptide(L)'
;MSESENSRAPLQGSQTDGSAAGGWPALNAVNKHLLHQHVLLKGNRTLLSMNKPDGFDCPSCAWPDPKKPHTFEYCENGAKALAWESTKKRVTPEFFAQHTVSELATWSDHDLEDQGRITEPMRYDATSDKYLPVTWMRLSRDR
;
A
#
# COMPACT_ATOMS: atom_id res chain seq x y z
N MET A 1 -39.90 16.96 3.97
CA MET A 1 -38.91 15.89 4.06
C MET A 1 -38.45 15.62 2.64
N SER A 2 -37.31 16.21 2.24
CA SER A 2 -36.72 16.03 0.90
C SER A 2 -35.56 15.09 1.03
N GLU A 3 -35.70 13.90 0.44
CA GLU A 3 -34.61 12.95 0.28
C GLU A 3 -33.59 13.54 -0.67
N SER A 4 -32.38 13.81 -0.19
CA SER A 4 -31.26 14.16 -1.03
C SER A 4 -30.76 12.87 -1.71
N GLU A 5 -31.10 12.67 -2.97
CA GLU A 5 -30.47 11.67 -3.83
C GLU A 5 -28.97 11.91 -3.89
N ASN A 6 -28.24 11.04 -3.22
CA ASN A 6 -26.79 10.96 -3.31
C ASN A 6 -26.41 10.38 -4.68
N SER A 7 -26.30 11.25 -5.68
CA SER A 7 -25.85 10.93 -7.03
C SER A 7 -24.36 10.55 -6.99
N ARG A 8 -24.05 9.27 -6.69
CA ARG A 8 -22.73 8.72 -6.98
C ARG A 8 -22.51 8.71 -8.48
N ALA A 9 -21.49 9.42 -8.95
CA ALA A 9 -21.03 9.30 -10.33
C ALA A 9 -20.80 7.82 -10.68
N PRO A 10 -21.20 7.34 -11.86
CA PRO A 10 -20.93 5.95 -12.27
C PRO A 10 -19.43 5.73 -12.23
N LEU A 11 -19.01 4.65 -11.56
CA LEU A 11 -17.63 4.16 -11.63
C LEU A 11 -17.33 3.97 -13.12
N GLN A 12 -16.38 4.73 -13.66
CA GLN A 12 -15.87 4.50 -15.00
C GLN A 12 -15.40 3.05 -15.05
N GLY A 13 -16.07 2.22 -15.84
CA GLY A 13 -15.73 0.82 -15.98
C GLY A 13 -14.25 0.72 -16.35
N SER A 14 -13.50 -0.06 -15.59
CA SER A 14 -12.13 -0.40 -15.96
C SER A 14 -12.18 -0.95 -17.38
N GLN A 15 -11.40 -0.39 -18.30
CA GLN A 15 -11.19 -1.00 -19.60
C GLN A 15 -10.69 -2.42 -19.32
N THR A 16 -11.49 -3.42 -19.65
CA THR A 16 -11.08 -4.81 -19.61
C THR A 16 -10.01 -4.96 -20.68
N ASP A 17 -8.75 -4.88 -20.24
CA ASP A 17 -7.65 -5.38 -21.02
C ASP A 17 -7.94 -6.87 -21.25
N GLY A 18 -8.11 -7.27 -22.50
CA GLY A 18 -8.44 -8.65 -22.87
C GLY A 18 -7.30 -9.66 -22.63
N SER A 19 -6.28 -9.27 -21.85
CA SER A 19 -5.17 -10.13 -21.47
C SER A 19 -5.57 -11.13 -20.38
N ALA A 20 -5.00 -12.33 -20.43
CA ALA A 20 -5.21 -13.34 -19.40
C ALA A 20 -4.72 -12.80 -18.02
N ALA A 21 -5.50 -13.06 -16.96
CA ALA A 21 -5.17 -12.66 -15.57
C ALA A 21 -4.02 -13.49 -14.95
N GLY A 22 -3.14 -14.09 -15.76
CA GLY A 22 -2.04 -14.94 -15.30
C GLY A 22 -0.89 -14.99 -16.31
N GLY A 23 0.11 -15.83 -16.05
CA GLY A 23 1.28 -16.04 -16.91
C GLY A 23 2.23 -14.84 -16.95
N TRP A 24 2.89 -14.64 -18.08
CA TRP A 24 3.89 -13.58 -18.25
C TRP A 24 3.38 -12.15 -18.01
N PRO A 25 2.15 -11.76 -18.43
CA PRO A 25 1.63 -10.46 -18.13
C PRO A 25 1.53 -10.17 -16.63
N ALA A 26 1.05 -11.13 -15.82
CA ALA A 26 0.96 -11.00 -14.37
C ALA A 26 2.34 -10.90 -13.72
N LEU A 27 3.32 -11.69 -14.14
CA LEU A 27 4.71 -11.61 -13.66
C LEU A 27 5.34 -10.24 -13.99
N ASN A 28 5.08 -9.71 -15.18
CA ASN A 28 5.54 -8.38 -15.55
C ASN A 28 4.90 -7.28 -14.69
N ALA A 29 3.60 -7.39 -14.40
CA ALA A 29 2.89 -6.45 -13.52
C ALA A 29 3.49 -6.49 -12.10
N VAL A 30 3.71 -7.68 -11.54
CA VAL A 30 4.36 -7.86 -10.24
C VAL A 30 5.74 -7.21 -10.21
N ASN A 31 6.58 -7.46 -11.21
CA ASN A 31 7.93 -6.88 -11.27
C ASN A 31 7.91 -5.35 -11.40
N LYS A 32 6.96 -4.77 -12.14
CA LYS A 32 6.76 -3.31 -12.20
C LYS A 32 6.43 -2.74 -10.82
N HIS A 33 5.52 -3.37 -10.07
CA HIS A 33 5.19 -2.93 -8.71
C HIS A 33 6.38 -3.03 -7.75
N LEU A 34 7.12 -4.15 -7.76
CA LEU A 34 8.31 -4.32 -6.94
C LEU A 34 9.40 -3.28 -7.26
N LEU A 35 9.58 -2.97 -8.56
CA LEU A 35 10.51 -1.95 -9.00
C LEU A 35 10.09 -0.56 -8.54
N HIS A 36 8.80 -0.22 -8.69
CA HIS A 36 8.23 1.05 -8.26
C HIS A 36 8.39 1.29 -6.75
N GLN A 37 8.28 0.24 -5.95
CA GLN A 37 8.49 0.28 -4.50
C GLN A 37 9.97 0.11 -4.09
N HIS A 38 10.92 0.09 -5.03
CA HIS A 38 12.37 -0.06 -4.83
C HIS A 38 12.79 -1.36 -4.12
N VAL A 39 12.04 -2.46 -4.33
CA VAL A 39 12.26 -3.74 -3.67
C VAL A 39 12.37 -4.92 -4.63
N LEU A 40 12.71 -4.71 -5.90
CA LEU A 40 12.65 -5.71 -6.96
C LEU A 40 13.28 -7.06 -6.58
N LEU A 41 14.57 -7.08 -6.21
CA LEU A 41 15.28 -8.34 -5.92
C LEU A 41 14.81 -8.96 -4.60
N LYS A 42 14.73 -8.15 -3.54
CA LYS A 42 14.29 -8.63 -2.23
C LYS A 42 12.82 -9.07 -2.27
N GLY A 43 11.96 -8.30 -2.93
CA GLY A 43 10.54 -8.61 -3.09
C GLY A 43 10.32 -9.93 -3.82
N ASN A 44 10.98 -10.16 -4.96
CA ASN A 44 10.88 -11.43 -5.67
C ASN A 44 11.33 -12.62 -4.81
N ARG A 45 12.46 -12.48 -4.08
CA ARG A 45 12.92 -13.52 -3.17
C ARG A 45 11.90 -13.81 -2.05
N THR A 46 11.30 -12.76 -1.50
CA THR A 46 10.29 -12.88 -0.44
C THR A 46 9.00 -13.52 -0.96
N LEU A 47 8.56 -13.18 -2.19
CA LEU A 47 7.40 -13.79 -2.84
C LEU A 47 7.53 -15.32 -3.00
N LEU A 48 8.74 -15.84 -3.19
CA LEU A 48 8.97 -17.28 -3.29
C LEU A 48 8.71 -18.03 -1.98
N SER A 49 8.63 -17.33 -0.84
CA SER A 49 8.31 -17.91 0.47
C SER A 49 6.86 -17.67 0.90
N MET A 50 6.07 -16.90 0.13
CA MET A 50 4.68 -16.60 0.45
C MET A 50 3.78 -17.82 0.28
N ASN A 51 2.83 -18.03 1.19
CA ASN A 51 1.85 -19.10 1.21
C ASN A 51 2.47 -20.52 1.13
N LYS A 52 3.57 -20.71 1.83
CA LYS A 52 4.27 -22.01 1.93
C LYS A 52 4.44 -22.41 3.39
N PRO A 53 4.45 -23.72 3.71
CA PRO A 53 4.54 -24.20 5.10
C PRO A 53 5.71 -23.64 5.90
N ASP A 54 6.87 -23.42 5.25
CA ASP A 54 8.07 -22.86 5.87
C ASP A 54 8.23 -21.34 5.59
N GLY A 55 7.16 -20.70 5.14
CA GLY A 55 7.18 -19.30 4.72
C GLY A 55 6.32 -18.41 5.60
N PHE A 56 5.47 -17.59 4.96
CA PHE A 56 4.54 -16.67 5.62
C PHE A 56 3.27 -16.52 4.80
N ASP A 57 2.18 -16.17 5.47
CA ASP A 57 0.88 -15.96 4.85
C ASP A 57 0.81 -14.65 4.05
N CYS A 58 0.02 -14.64 3.00
CA CYS A 58 -0.23 -13.45 2.21
C CYS A 58 -0.84 -12.33 3.08
N PRO A 59 -0.29 -11.10 3.09
CA PRO A 59 -0.85 -10.00 3.88
C PRO A 59 -2.20 -9.51 3.36
N SER A 60 -2.63 -9.93 2.16
CA SER A 60 -3.88 -9.47 1.55
C SER A 60 -5.06 -10.39 1.81
N CYS A 61 -4.89 -11.71 1.79
CA CYS A 61 -5.98 -12.66 1.97
C CYS A 61 -5.51 -13.96 2.64
N ALA A 62 -6.48 -14.74 3.13
CA ALA A 62 -6.22 -16.07 3.72
C ALA A 62 -6.05 -17.12 2.60
N TRP A 63 -4.86 -17.24 2.06
CA TRP A 63 -4.49 -18.28 1.11
C TRP A 63 -4.12 -19.55 1.90
N PRO A 64 -4.76 -20.70 1.68
CA PRO A 64 -4.43 -21.92 2.42
C PRO A 64 -3.09 -22.48 2.00
N ASP A 65 -2.32 -22.99 2.97
CA ASP A 65 -1.06 -23.67 2.70
C ASP A 65 -1.27 -24.94 1.85
N PRO A 66 -0.69 -25.02 0.66
CA PRO A 66 -0.82 -26.22 -0.15
C PRO A 66 0.04 -27.37 0.39
N LYS A 67 -0.51 -28.59 0.41
CA LYS A 67 0.26 -29.80 0.80
C LYS A 67 1.49 -30.04 -0.08
N LYS A 68 1.45 -29.59 -1.33
CA LYS A 68 2.55 -29.64 -2.30
C LYS A 68 2.67 -28.27 -2.96
N PRO A 69 3.47 -27.36 -2.40
CA PRO A 69 3.58 -26.01 -2.94
C PRO A 69 4.26 -25.99 -4.31
N HIS A 70 3.73 -25.14 -5.20
CA HIS A 70 4.39 -24.81 -6.47
C HIS A 70 5.49 -23.77 -6.24
N THR A 71 6.21 -23.43 -7.30
CA THR A 71 7.23 -22.38 -7.24
C THR A 71 6.62 -21.03 -6.89
N PHE A 72 5.46 -20.71 -7.47
CA PHE A 72 4.72 -19.46 -7.25
C PHE A 72 3.39 -19.78 -6.56
N GLU A 73 3.25 -19.37 -5.29
CA GLU A 73 2.03 -19.53 -4.48
C GLU A 73 1.44 -18.16 -4.13
N TYR A 74 1.39 -17.27 -5.10
CA TYR A 74 0.83 -15.93 -4.91
C TYR A 74 0.08 -15.45 -6.15
N CYS A 75 -0.90 -14.60 -5.94
CA CYS A 75 -1.56 -13.85 -7.01
C CYS A 75 -0.96 -12.44 -7.16
N GLU A 76 -1.33 -11.73 -8.21
CA GLU A 76 -0.89 -10.36 -8.44
C GLU A 76 -1.23 -9.41 -7.29
N ASN A 77 -2.44 -9.52 -6.70
CA ASN A 77 -2.85 -8.68 -5.58
C ASN A 77 -2.00 -8.93 -4.33
N GLY A 78 -1.70 -10.19 -4.00
CA GLY A 78 -0.80 -10.53 -2.90
C GLY A 78 0.61 -10.01 -3.12
N ALA A 79 1.11 -10.07 -4.34
CA ALA A 79 2.41 -9.51 -4.69
C ALA A 79 2.45 -7.98 -4.60
N LYS A 80 1.37 -7.29 -4.97
CA LYS A 80 1.21 -5.84 -4.76
C LYS A 80 1.20 -5.48 -3.28
N ALA A 81 0.41 -6.19 -2.48
CA ALA A 81 0.37 -5.99 -1.03
C ALA A 81 1.76 -6.17 -0.40
N LEU A 82 2.50 -7.22 -0.78
CA LEU A 82 3.88 -7.40 -0.34
C LEU A 82 4.79 -6.23 -0.77
N ALA A 83 4.65 -5.76 -2.00
CA ALA A 83 5.45 -4.64 -2.50
C ALA A 83 5.25 -3.38 -1.65
N TRP A 84 4.02 -3.06 -1.30
CA TRP A 84 3.69 -1.92 -0.42
C TRP A 84 4.18 -2.14 1.00
N GLU A 85 3.97 -3.33 1.58
CA GLU A 85 4.45 -3.65 2.92
C GLU A 85 5.98 -3.55 3.04
N SER A 86 6.71 -3.93 2.00
CA SER A 86 8.17 -3.94 1.96
C SER A 86 8.81 -2.70 1.36
N THR A 87 8.01 -1.69 1.00
CA THR A 87 8.47 -0.47 0.30
C THR A 87 9.67 0.19 0.98
N LYS A 88 10.60 0.71 0.16
CA LYS A 88 11.70 1.57 0.62
C LYS A 88 11.37 3.06 0.59
N LYS A 89 10.21 3.43 0.06
CA LYS A 89 9.74 4.80 0.09
C LYS A 89 9.48 5.23 1.54
N ARG A 90 9.79 6.48 1.85
CA ARG A 90 9.67 7.04 3.20
C ARG A 90 9.00 8.39 3.16
N VAL A 91 8.05 8.58 4.07
CA VAL A 91 7.40 9.86 4.33
C VAL A 91 8.04 10.43 5.58
N THR A 92 8.87 11.43 5.37
CA THR A 92 9.66 12.08 6.44
C THR A 92 8.96 13.34 6.96
N PRO A 93 9.43 13.95 8.07
CA PRO A 93 8.91 15.22 8.56
C PRO A 93 8.94 16.35 7.51
N GLU A 94 9.92 16.34 6.61
CA GLU A 94 10.04 17.33 5.54
C GLU A 94 8.87 17.28 4.56
N PHE A 95 8.36 16.08 4.26
CA PHE A 95 7.17 15.91 3.45
C PHE A 95 5.97 16.61 4.12
N PHE A 96 5.74 16.37 5.40
CA PHE A 96 4.65 17.01 6.15
C PHE A 96 4.86 18.51 6.37
N ALA A 97 6.09 18.99 6.34
CA ALA A 97 6.38 20.44 6.37
C ALA A 97 5.99 21.13 5.06
N GLN A 98 6.00 20.40 3.92
CA GLN A 98 5.64 20.94 2.60
C GLN A 98 4.13 20.92 2.34
N HIS A 99 3.39 19.96 2.91
CA HIS A 99 1.97 19.72 2.64
C HIS A 99 1.10 20.01 3.85
N THR A 100 -0.05 20.67 3.64
CA THR A 100 -1.08 20.79 4.68
C THR A 100 -1.96 19.54 4.73
N VAL A 101 -2.64 19.31 5.86
CA VAL A 101 -3.58 18.20 5.99
C VAL A 101 -4.78 18.41 5.05
N SER A 102 -5.26 19.64 4.91
CA SER A 102 -6.33 19.97 3.95
C SER A 102 -5.93 19.69 2.49
N GLU A 103 -4.66 19.94 2.11
CA GLU A 103 -4.14 19.56 0.78
C GLU A 103 -4.10 18.04 0.63
N LEU A 104 -3.50 17.33 1.58
CA LEU A 104 -3.40 15.86 1.54
C LEU A 104 -4.77 15.18 1.49
N ALA A 105 -5.79 15.76 2.14
CA ALA A 105 -7.17 15.26 2.10
C ALA A 105 -7.81 15.32 0.69
N THR A 106 -7.23 16.06 -0.25
CA THR A 106 -7.68 16.09 -1.65
C THR A 106 -7.01 15.02 -2.53
N TRP A 107 -5.98 14.37 -2.04
CA TRP A 107 -5.27 13.33 -2.77
C TRP A 107 -6.10 12.03 -2.78
N SER A 108 -5.86 11.18 -3.77
CA SER A 108 -6.45 9.84 -3.75
C SER A 108 -5.78 8.96 -2.69
N ASP A 109 -6.50 7.97 -2.15
CA ASP A 109 -5.94 6.99 -1.22
C ASP A 109 -4.70 6.29 -1.81
N HIS A 110 -4.75 6.00 -3.11
CA HIS A 110 -3.62 5.42 -3.84
C HIS A 110 -2.38 6.34 -3.82
N ASP A 111 -2.56 7.65 -4.07
CA ASP A 111 -1.43 8.59 -4.10
C ASP A 111 -0.83 8.78 -2.71
N LEU A 112 -1.67 8.81 -1.68
CA LEU A 112 -1.22 8.87 -0.28
C LEU A 112 -0.41 7.62 0.10
N GLU A 113 -0.93 6.43 -0.22
CA GLU A 113 -0.26 5.16 0.06
C GLU A 113 1.07 5.02 -0.69
N ASP A 114 1.13 5.53 -1.93
CA ASP A 114 2.32 5.48 -2.78
C ASP A 114 3.48 6.34 -2.29
N GLN A 115 3.26 7.28 -1.35
CA GLN A 115 4.34 8.05 -0.72
C GLN A 115 5.25 7.17 0.16
N GLY A 116 4.74 6.09 0.70
CA GLY A 116 5.51 5.12 1.48
C GLY A 116 5.25 5.17 2.99
N ARG A 117 6.24 4.76 3.78
CA ARG A 117 6.10 4.60 5.23
C ARG A 117 6.47 5.87 5.99
N ILE A 118 5.61 6.27 6.94
CA ILE A 118 5.92 7.33 7.91
C ILE A 118 7.09 6.88 8.77
N THR A 119 8.09 7.74 8.93
CA THR A 119 9.35 7.42 9.61
C THR A 119 9.37 7.79 11.08
N GLU A 120 8.53 8.75 11.49
CA GLU A 120 8.49 9.30 12.84
C GLU A 120 7.06 9.52 13.30
N PRO A 121 6.80 9.50 14.62
CA PRO A 121 5.48 9.87 15.13
C PRO A 121 5.18 11.33 14.81
N MET A 122 3.99 11.57 14.30
CA MET A 122 3.53 12.89 13.91
C MET A 122 2.27 13.27 14.70
N ARG A 123 2.09 14.55 14.99
CA ARG A 123 0.89 15.11 15.63
C ARG A 123 0.33 16.22 14.76
N TYR A 124 -0.99 16.21 14.59
CA TYR A 124 -1.68 17.29 13.89
C TYR A 124 -1.63 18.59 14.71
N ASP A 125 -1.31 19.69 14.05
CA ASP A 125 -1.35 21.05 14.58
C ASP A 125 -2.40 21.86 13.80
N ALA A 126 -3.50 22.19 14.49
CA ALA A 126 -4.62 22.91 13.88
C ALA A 126 -4.25 24.36 13.48
N THR A 127 -3.22 24.94 14.09
CA THR A 127 -2.82 26.33 13.78
C THR A 127 -2.15 26.43 12.42
N SER A 128 -1.31 25.47 12.09
CA SER A 128 -0.60 25.41 10.80
C SER A 128 -1.26 24.49 9.78
N ASP A 129 -2.29 23.74 10.17
CA ASP A 129 -2.92 22.68 9.38
C ASP A 129 -1.90 21.65 8.86
N LYS A 130 -0.92 21.29 9.70
CA LYS A 130 0.15 20.36 9.33
C LYS A 130 0.37 19.28 10.37
N TYR A 131 1.00 18.19 9.95
CA TYR A 131 1.58 17.22 10.87
C TYR A 131 2.98 17.67 11.29
N LEU A 132 3.20 17.78 12.61
CA LEU A 132 4.49 18.13 13.20
C LEU A 132 5.11 16.90 13.87
N PRO A 133 6.45 16.71 13.79
CA PRO A 133 7.12 15.60 14.44
C PRO A 133 6.97 15.71 15.97
N VAL A 134 6.81 14.58 16.64
CA VAL A 134 6.66 14.49 18.08
C VAL A 134 7.40 13.28 18.62
N THR A 135 7.94 13.38 19.83
CA THR A 135 8.60 12.24 20.47
C THR A 135 7.57 11.26 21.05
N TRP A 136 7.88 9.95 21.06
CA TRP A 136 7.06 8.93 21.68
C TRP A 136 6.74 9.23 23.15
N MET A 137 7.69 9.81 23.86
CA MET A 137 7.53 10.19 25.27
C MET A 137 6.47 11.28 25.46
N ARG A 138 6.35 12.22 24.50
CA ARG A 138 5.35 13.28 24.55
C ARG A 138 3.95 12.72 24.23
N LEU A 139 3.83 11.85 23.21
CA LEU A 139 2.57 11.20 22.87
C LEU A 139 1.98 10.37 24.02
N SER A 140 2.82 9.76 24.86
CA SER A 140 2.36 8.97 26.00
C SER A 140 1.88 9.80 27.20
N ARG A 141 2.23 11.08 27.26
CA ARG A 141 1.79 12.02 28.33
C ARG A 141 0.48 12.75 28.01
N ASP A 142 0.14 12.86 26.72
CA ASP A 142 -1.04 13.59 26.24
C ASP A 142 -2.29 12.69 26.15
N ARG A 143 -2.27 11.47 26.77
CA ARG A 143 -3.40 10.52 26.85
C ARG A 143 -4.18 10.65 28.15
#